data_972c4496a4cd7426a5e264f95c68ae8d
#
_entry.id   972c4496a4cd7426a5e264f95c68ae8d
#
_cell.length_a   1.000
_cell.length_b   1.000
_cell.length_c   1.000
_cell.angle_alpha   90.00
_cell.angle_beta   90.00
_cell.angle_gamma   90.00
#
_symmetry.space_group_name_H-M   'P 1'
#
loop_
_entity.id
_entity.type
_entity.pdbx_description
1 polymer ?
#
loop_
_entity_poly.entity_id
_entity_poly.type
_entity_poly.pdbx_seq_one_letter_code
_entity_poly.pdbx_strand_id
1 'polypeptide(L)'
;MKRNLFAFVAGGIFGGGLMLSGMTDTAKVQGWLDVFGNWDPTLAFVMGGAILPMFFAWHYTVGRTPVLGGSFPSKPDVTLDRNLVLGSVLFGMGWGLAGLCPGPAIASLSYGGWPHILFFVAMIAGMFAAPTIRSRLDSAAAAG
;
A
#
# COMPACT_ATOMS: atom_id res chain seq x y z
N MET A 1 25.57 -6.59 3.26
CA MET A 1 25.20 -7.70 2.37
C MET A 1 24.00 -8.51 2.89
N LYS A 2 23.99 -9.01 4.11
CA LYS A 2 22.87 -9.82 4.66
C LYS A 2 21.52 -9.11 4.60
N ARG A 3 21.45 -7.82 4.95
CA ARG A 3 20.21 -7.01 4.92
C ARG A 3 19.59 -6.94 3.51
N ASN A 4 20.40 -6.76 2.48
CA ASN A 4 19.93 -6.70 1.10
C ASN A 4 19.40 -8.05 0.60
N LEU A 5 20.04 -9.15 1.03
CA LEU A 5 19.56 -10.49 0.73
C LEU A 5 18.20 -10.76 1.36
N PHE A 6 18.00 -10.42 2.63
CA PHE A 6 16.69 -10.56 3.28
C PHE A 6 15.62 -9.68 2.62
N ALA A 7 15.97 -8.44 2.25
CA ALA A 7 15.05 -7.57 1.54
C ALA A 7 14.66 -8.13 0.16
N PHE A 8 15.63 -8.70 -0.56
CA PHE A 8 15.38 -9.33 -1.86
C PHE A 8 14.45 -10.56 -1.73
N VAL A 9 14.73 -11.43 -0.76
CA VAL A 9 13.91 -12.63 -0.51
C VAL A 9 12.49 -12.23 -0.09
N ALA A 10 12.36 -11.26 0.83
CA ALA A 10 11.06 -10.77 1.28
C ALA A 10 10.25 -10.15 0.13
N GLY A 11 10.91 -9.33 -0.71
CA GLY A 11 10.28 -8.76 -1.91
C GLY A 11 9.87 -9.82 -2.93
N GLY A 12 10.70 -10.85 -3.11
CA GLY A 12 10.40 -11.98 -3.99
C GLY A 12 9.19 -12.80 -3.52
N ILE A 13 9.11 -13.09 -2.23
CA ILE A 13 7.96 -13.78 -1.62
C ILE A 13 6.69 -12.92 -1.75
N PHE A 14 6.79 -11.62 -1.48
CA PHE A 14 5.68 -10.70 -1.61
C PHE A 14 5.18 -10.61 -3.06
N GLY A 15 6.07 -10.38 -4.02
CA GLY A 15 5.73 -10.31 -5.44
C GLY A 15 5.15 -11.63 -5.97
N GLY A 16 5.75 -12.77 -5.59
CA GLY A 16 5.21 -14.09 -5.90
C GLY A 16 3.82 -14.33 -5.33
N GLY A 17 3.57 -13.89 -4.09
CA GLY A 17 2.25 -13.95 -3.47
C GLY A 17 1.21 -13.11 -4.22
N LEU A 18 1.57 -11.92 -4.67
CA LEU A 18 0.69 -11.07 -5.48
C LEU A 18 0.34 -11.72 -6.83
N MET A 19 1.29 -12.37 -7.48
CA MET A 19 1.05 -13.08 -8.73
C MET A 19 0.14 -14.29 -8.53
N LEU A 20 0.41 -15.10 -7.51
CA LEU A 20 -0.38 -16.30 -7.23
C LEU A 20 -1.82 -15.99 -6.79
N SER A 21 -2.01 -14.90 -6.05
CA SER A 21 -3.34 -14.45 -5.61
C SER A 21 -4.14 -13.74 -6.72
N GLY A 22 -3.51 -13.39 -7.84
CA GLY A 22 -4.11 -12.60 -8.91
C GLY A 22 -4.35 -11.13 -8.55
N MET A 23 -3.73 -10.61 -7.46
CA MET A 23 -3.92 -9.22 -7.02
C MET A 23 -3.28 -8.18 -7.95
N THR A 24 -2.62 -8.62 -8.99
CA THR A 24 -2.15 -7.76 -10.08
C THR A 24 -3.21 -7.53 -11.16
N ASP A 25 -4.33 -8.25 -11.11
CA ASP A 25 -5.51 -8.05 -11.94
C ASP A 25 -6.48 -7.08 -11.25
N THR A 26 -6.78 -5.96 -11.91
CA THR A 26 -7.70 -4.94 -11.40
C THR A 26 -9.12 -5.46 -11.19
N ALA A 27 -9.54 -6.46 -11.97
CA ALA A 27 -10.86 -7.08 -11.85
C ALA A 27 -11.05 -7.75 -10.46
N LYS A 28 -9.99 -8.26 -9.84
CA LYS A 28 -10.05 -8.85 -8.49
C LYS A 28 -10.39 -7.81 -7.41
N VAL A 29 -9.77 -6.63 -7.51
CA VAL A 29 -10.03 -5.53 -6.57
C VAL A 29 -11.43 -4.93 -6.81
N GLN A 30 -11.81 -4.75 -8.08
CA GLN A 30 -13.14 -4.25 -8.42
C GLN A 30 -14.23 -5.25 -8.01
N GLY A 31 -14.01 -6.57 -8.19
CA GLY A 31 -14.91 -7.60 -7.72
C GLY A 31 -15.09 -7.63 -6.19
N TRP A 32 -14.05 -7.30 -5.43
CA TRP A 32 -14.16 -7.10 -3.98
C TRP A 32 -15.05 -5.90 -3.62
N LEU A 33 -14.97 -4.81 -4.38
CA LEU A 33 -15.78 -3.60 -4.16
C LEU A 33 -17.23 -3.75 -4.62
N ASP A 34 -17.52 -4.72 -5.48
CA ASP A 34 -18.87 -5.02 -5.99
C ASP A 34 -19.69 -5.86 -4.98
N VAL A 35 -19.95 -5.26 -3.81
CA VAL A 35 -20.63 -5.92 -2.68
C VAL A 35 -22.06 -6.35 -3.04
N PHE A 36 -22.70 -5.68 -4.00
CA PHE A 36 -24.08 -5.94 -4.41
C PHE A 36 -24.22 -6.77 -5.69
N GLY A 37 -23.11 -7.07 -6.37
CA GLY A 37 -23.05 -7.88 -7.59
C GLY A 37 -22.33 -9.21 -7.41
N ASN A 38 -21.36 -9.48 -8.28
CA ASN A 38 -20.54 -10.71 -8.22
C ASN A 38 -19.34 -10.54 -7.26
N TRP A 39 -19.61 -10.48 -5.97
CA TRP A 39 -18.60 -10.23 -4.95
C TRP A 39 -17.50 -11.32 -4.93
N ASP A 40 -16.24 -10.88 -5.04
CA ASP A 40 -15.06 -11.75 -4.97
C ASP A 40 -14.34 -11.58 -3.61
N PRO A 41 -14.40 -12.56 -2.69
CA PRO A 41 -13.77 -12.47 -1.37
C PRO A 41 -12.24 -12.66 -1.39
N THR A 42 -11.60 -12.84 -2.52
CA THR A 42 -10.16 -13.14 -2.63
C THR A 42 -9.31 -12.11 -1.88
N LEU A 43 -9.65 -10.82 -1.98
CA LEU A 43 -8.92 -9.77 -1.28
C LEU A 43 -8.99 -9.91 0.26
N ALA A 44 -10.12 -10.37 0.81
CA ALA A 44 -10.23 -10.63 2.26
C ALA A 44 -9.24 -11.70 2.71
N PHE A 45 -9.11 -12.78 1.96
CA PHE A 45 -8.16 -13.86 2.28
C PHE A 45 -6.71 -13.39 2.15
N VAL A 46 -6.38 -12.59 1.15
CA VAL A 46 -5.04 -12.01 0.97
C VAL A 46 -4.71 -11.07 2.13
N MET A 47 -5.62 -10.18 2.49
CA MET A 47 -5.42 -9.26 3.62
C MET A 47 -5.35 -10.00 4.96
N GLY A 48 -6.24 -10.95 5.19
CA GLY A 48 -6.22 -11.78 6.40
C GLY A 48 -4.93 -12.59 6.52
N GLY A 49 -4.48 -13.19 5.42
CA GLY A 49 -3.20 -13.91 5.34
C GLY A 49 -1.97 -13.03 5.58
N ALA A 50 -2.04 -11.74 5.29
CA ALA A 50 -0.97 -10.79 5.60
C ALA A 50 -1.06 -10.27 7.05
N ILE A 51 -2.25 -9.94 7.53
CA ILE A 51 -2.47 -9.34 8.86
C ILE A 51 -2.15 -10.34 9.97
N LEU A 52 -2.61 -11.61 9.86
CA LEU A 52 -2.42 -12.60 10.91
C LEU A 52 -0.95 -12.87 11.24
N PRO A 53 -0.08 -13.23 10.28
CA PRO A 53 1.35 -13.42 10.56
C PRO A 53 2.01 -12.15 11.08
N MET A 54 1.63 -10.96 10.54
CA MET A 54 2.19 -9.70 10.98
C MET A 54 1.78 -9.35 12.40
N PHE A 55 0.54 -9.64 12.81
CA PHE A 55 0.07 -9.48 14.18
C PHE A 55 0.93 -10.28 15.16
N PHE A 56 1.17 -11.55 14.86
CA PHE A 56 2.03 -12.39 15.70
C PHE A 56 3.49 -11.90 15.69
N ALA A 57 4.03 -11.58 14.52
CA ALA A 57 5.40 -11.05 14.41
C ALA A 57 5.58 -9.77 15.22
N TRP A 58 4.61 -8.85 15.14
CA TRP A 58 4.63 -7.60 15.91
C TRP A 58 4.56 -7.86 17.41
N HIS A 59 3.71 -8.77 17.84
CA HIS A 59 3.60 -9.15 19.26
C HIS A 59 4.90 -9.75 19.80
N TYR A 60 5.57 -10.59 18.99
CA TYR A 60 6.85 -11.21 19.36
C TYR A 60 8.04 -10.24 19.33
N THR A 61 7.97 -9.14 18.59
CA THR A 61 9.08 -8.19 18.47
C THR A 61 9.06 -7.07 19.51
N VAL A 62 7.96 -6.92 20.25
CA VAL A 62 7.87 -5.94 21.34
C VAL A 62 8.95 -6.20 22.39
N GLY A 63 9.76 -5.18 22.68
CA GLY A 63 10.85 -5.27 23.66
C GLY A 63 12.09 -6.04 23.21
N ARG A 64 12.18 -6.45 21.94
CA ARG A 64 13.36 -7.12 21.37
C ARG A 64 14.15 -6.18 20.49
N THR A 65 15.43 -6.48 20.32
CA THR A 65 16.32 -5.80 19.38
C THR A 65 16.37 -6.57 18.04
N PRO A 66 16.42 -5.86 16.89
CA PRO A 66 16.56 -6.50 15.59
C PRO A 66 17.89 -7.29 15.48
N VAL A 67 17.85 -8.49 14.90
CA VAL A 67 19.01 -9.39 14.74
C VAL A 67 20.13 -8.76 13.91
N LEU A 68 19.80 -7.88 12.97
CA LEU A 68 20.75 -7.20 12.10
C LEU A 68 21.14 -5.79 12.58
N GLY A 69 20.84 -5.46 13.84
CA GLY A 69 21.10 -4.15 14.45
C GLY A 69 20.04 -3.11 14.10
N GLY A 70 20.09 -1.97 14.80
CA GLY A 70 19.09 -0.91 14.71
C GLY A 70 18.06 -0.98 15.84
N SER A 71 16.96 -0.27 15.69
CA SER A 71 15.81 -0.29 16.60
C SER A 71 14.53 -0.57 15.82
N PHE A 72 13.56 -1.24 16.43
CA PHE A 72 12.23 -1.32 15.85
C PHE A 72 11.57 0.06 15.87
N PRO A 73 10.69 0.37 14.88
CA PRO A 73 9.97 1.62 14.86
C PRO A 73 9.20 1.83 16.16
N SER A 74 9.21 3.06 16.67
CA SER A 74 8.34 3.46 17.78
C SER A 74 6.87 3.33 17.37
N LYS A 75 5.98 3.19 18.35
CA LYS A 75 4.54 3.23 18.06
C LYS A 75 4.21 4.55 17.36
N PRO A 76 3.48 4.51 16.24
CA PRO A 76 3.05 5.73 15.57
C PRO A 76 2.10 6.52 16.48
N ASP A 77 2.23 7.85 16.44
CA ASP A 77 1.24 8.72 17.08
C ASP A 77 -0.10 8.58 16.37
N VAL A 78 -1.11 8.15 17.11
CA VAL A 78 -2.48 7.96 16.60
C VAL A 78 -3.25 9.28 16.68
N THR A 79 -2.78 10.31 15.98
CA THR A 79 -3.49 11.58 15.85
C THR A 79 -4.31 11.60 14.57
N LEU A 80 -5.63 11.72 14.70
CA LEU A 80 -6.51 11.90 13.55
C LEU A 80 -6.45 13.37 13.10
N ASP A 81 -5.55 13.62 12.16
CA ASP A 81 -5.33 14.92 11.54
C ASP A 81 -6.19 15.06 10.27
N ARG A 82 -6.60 16.30 9.94
CA ARG A 82 -7.33 16.62 8.69
C ARG A 82 -6.62 16.10 7.44
N ASN A 83 -5.29 16.17 7.42
CA ASN A 83 -4.49 15.72 6.29
C ASN A 83 -4.55 14.19 6.13
N LEU A 84 -4.59 13.45 7.25
CA LEU A 84 -4.76 12.00 7.24
C LEU A 84 -6.13 11.64 6.65
N VAL A 85 -7.20 12.32 7.08
CA VAL A 85 -8.56 12.06 6.59
C VAL A 85 -8.67 12.39 5.10
N LEU A 86 -8.22 13.57 4.68
CA LEU A 86 -8.23 13.97 3.26
C LEU A 86 -7.40 13.02 2.39
N GLY A 87 -6.19 12.67 2.84
CA GLY A 87 -5.32 11.74 2.14
C GLY A 87 -5.94 10.35 2.00
N SER A 88 -6.60 9.86 3.05
CA SER A 88 -7.28 8.57 3.04
C SER A 88 -8.47 8.54 2.09
N VAL A 89 -9.25 9.63 2.05
CA VAL A 89 -10.38 9.76 1.12
C VAL A 89 -9.90 9.79 -0.33
N LEU A 90 -8.89 10.63 -0.63
CA LEU A 90 -8.34 10.74 -1.99
C LEU A 90 -7.70 9.42 -2.43
N PHE A 91 -6.97 8.75 -1.53
CA PHE A 91 -6.39 7.43 -1.80
C PHE A 91 -7.50 6.40 -2.08
N GLY A 92 -8.52 6.35 -1.23
CA GLY A 92 -9.64 5.42 -1.39
C GLY A 92 -10.40 5.63 -2.70
N MET A 93 -10.63 6.87 -3.10
CA MET A 93 -11.24 7.20 -4.39
C MET A 93 -10.37 6.74 -5.56
N GLY A 94 -9.08 7.05 -5.54
CA GLY A 94 -8.14 6.64 -6.58
C GLY A 94 -8.00 5.13 -6.68
N TRP A 95 -7.91 4.45 -5.53
CA TRP A 95 -7.84 3.00 -5.46
C TRP A 95 -9.12 2.32 -5.94
N GLY A 96 -10.29 2.81 -5.54
CA GLY A 96 -11.58 2.27 -5.98
C GLY A 96 -11.81 2.39 -7.47
N LEU A 97 -11.38 3.52 -8.07
CA LEU A 97 -11.50 3.76 -9.51
C LEU A 97 -10.49 2.93 -10.33
N ALA A 98 -9.24 2.86 -9.87
CA ALA A 98 -8.17 2.17 -10.59
C ALA A 98 -8.19 0.65 -10.40
N GLY A 99 -8.67 0.17 -9.24
CA GLY A 99 -8.60 -1.24 -8.87
C GLY A 99 -7.17 -1.76 -8.71
N LEU A 100 -6.18 -0.87 -8.50
CA LEU A 100 -4.77 -1.24 -8.44
C LEU A 100 -4.08 -0.63 -7.22
N CYS A 101 -3.40 -1.47 -6.44
CA CYS A 101 -2.59 -1.01 -5.31
C CYS A 101 -1.15 -0.70 -5.75
N PRO A 102 -0.41 0.16 -5.01
CA PRO A 102 0.98 0.49 -5.33
C PRO A 102 1.92 -0.73 -5.45
N GLY A 103 1.77 -1.73 -4.57
CA GLY A 103 2.57 -2.96 -4.62
C GLY A 103 2.35 -3.77 -5.90
N PRO A 104 1.11 -4.19 -6.19
CA PRO A 104 0.74 -4.80 -7.46
C PRO A 104 1.14 -4.00 -8.69
N ALA A 105 1.02 -2.67 -8.66
CA ALA A 105 1.44 -1.82 -9.77
C ALA A 105 2.93 -1.99 -10.09
N ILE A 106 3.80 -2.01 -9.08
CA ILE A 106 5.24 -2.23 -9.25
C ILE A 106 5.52 -3.66 -9.73
N ALA A 107 4.87 -4.65 -9.11
CA ALA A 107 5.07 -6.06 -9.45
C ALA A 107 4.67 -6.40 -10.89
N SER A 108 3.65 -5.70 -11.43
CA SER A 108 3.11 -5.94 -12.77
C SER A 108 3.72 -5.07 -13.87
N LEU A 109 4.68 -4.20 -13.58
CA LEU A 109 5.28 -3.29 -14.58
C LEU A 109 5.84 -4.00 -15.80
N SER A 110 6.34 -5.24 -15.65
CA SER A 110 6.94 -5.99 -16.76
C SER A 110 5.94 -6.68 -17.67
N TYR A 111 4.73 -6.97 -17.17
CA TYR A 111 3.73 -7.76 -17.91
C TYR A 111 2.31 -7.14 -17.93
N GLY A 112 2.04 -6.14 -17.11
CA GLY A 112 0.72 -5.51 -16.98
C GLY A 112 0.34 -4.57 -18.12
N GLY A 113 1.28 -4.30 -19.04
CA GLY A 113 1.05 -3.46 -20.21
C GLY A 113 0.90 -1.96 -19.88
N TRP A 114 0.44 -1.21 -20.88
CA TRP A 114 0.34 0.25 -20.81
C TRP A 114 -0.49 0.80 -19.65
N PRO A 115 -1.64 0.22 -19.26
CA PRO A 115 -2.44 0.74 -18.14
C PRO A 115 -1.66 0.74 -16.81
N HIS A 116 -0.85 -0.29 -16.54
CA HIS A 116 -0.05 -0.38 -15.30
C HIS A 116 1.09 0.63 -15.28
N ILE A 117 1.72 0.87 -16.43
CA ILE A 117 2.76 1.89 -16.58
C ILE A 117 2.15 3.28 -16.36
N LEU A 118 1.01 3.57 -16.95
CA LEU A 118 0.32 4.85 -16.79
C LEU A 118 -0.08 5.10 -15.33
N PHE A 119 -0.64 4.08 -14.67
CA PHE A 119 -0.97 4.16 -13.25
C PHE A 119 0.27 4.44 -12.40
N PHE A 120 1.37 3.73 -12.66
CA PHE A 120 2.62 3.90 -11.92
C PHE A 120 3.21 5.31 -12.08
N VAL A 121 3.22 5.84 -13.30
CA VAL A 121 3.67 7.20 -13.58
C VAL A 121 2.77 8.24 -12.89
N ALA A 122 1.45 8.06 -12.96
CA ALA A 122 0.49 8.94 -12.27
C ALA A 122 0.66 8.90 -10.75
N MET A 123 0.91 7.72 -10.17
CA MET A 123 1.21 7.54 -8.75
C MET A 123 2.47 8.32 -8.34
N ILE A 124 3.57 8.19 -9.09
CA ILE A 124 4.81 8.93 -8.83
C ILE A 124 4.56 10.44 -8.94
N ALA A 125 3.88 10.90 -9.98
CA ALA A 125 3.55 12.30 -10.16
C ALA A 125 2.72 12.84 -8.98
N GLY A 126 1.73 12.07 -8.50
CA GLY A 126 0.94 12.39 -7.31
C GLY A 126 1.78 12.50 -6.04
N MET A 127 2.74 11.59 -5.85
CA MET A 127 3.65 11.62 -4.69
C MET A 127 4.52 12.88 -4.67
N PHE A 128 4.99 13.35 -5.82
CA PHE A 128 5.77 14.59 -5.91
C PHE A 128 4.88 15.85 -5.81
N ALA A 129 3.66 15.79 -6.31
CA ALA A 129 2.73 16.92 -6.26
C ALA A 129 2.13 17.14 -4.85
N ALA A 130 1.89 16.08 -4.10
CA ALA A 130 1.19 16.12 -2.81
C ALA A 130 1.82 17.09 -1.77
N PRO A 131 3.15 17.12 -1.53
CA PRO A 131 3.76 18.05 -0.59
C PRO A 131 3.54 19.52 -0.99
N THR A 132 3.66 19.83 -2.29
CA THR A 132 3.48 21.19 -2.82
C THR A 132 2.03 21.66 -2.70
N ILE A 133 1.08 20.78 -3.03
CA ILE A 133 -0.35 21.08 -2.89
C ILE A 133 -0.70 21.29 -1.41
N ARG A 134 -0.20 20.43 -0.53
CA ARG A 134 -0.42 20.54 0.91
C ARG A 134 0.09 21.87 1.45
N SER A 135 1.33 22.27 1.14
CA SER A 135 1.88 23.53 1.63
C SER A 135 1.08 24.75 1.18
N ARG A 136 0.52 24.72 -0.03
CA ARG A 136 -0.36 25.79 -0.52
C ARG A 136 -1.70 25.83 0.19
N LEU A 137 -2.30 24.67 0.48
CA LEU A 137 -3.57 24.58 1.22
C LEU A 137 -3.39 25.06 2.67
N ASP A 138 -2.29 24.66 3.32
CA ASP A 138 -1.98 25.07 4.70
C ASP A 138 -1.75 26.60 4.76
N SER A 139 -1.07 27.18 3.76
CA SER A 139 -0.84 28.63 3.67
C SER A 139 -2.14 29.40 3.42
N ALA A 140 -3.02 28.88 2.59
CA ALA A 140 -4.34 29.50 2.32
C ALA A 140 -5.25 29.43 3.55
N ALA A 141 -5.19 28.34 4.31
CA ALA A 141 -5.97 28.19 5.54
C ALA A 141 -5.46 29.07 6.70
N ALA A 142 -4.18 29.46 6.68
CA ALA A 142 -3.58 30.36 7.67
C ALA A 142 -3.83 31.85 7.35
N ALA A 143 -4.22 32.17 6.13
CA ALA A 143 -4.46 33.52 5.65
C ALA A 143 -5.92 34.00 5.74
N GLY A 144 -6.85 33.11 6.06
CA GLY A 144 -8.29 33.38 6.25
C GLY A 144 -8.74 33.20 7.68
#